data_bab4380a2de7e061402d0146fda62d3e
#
_entry.id   bab4380a2de7e061402d0146fda62d3e
#
_cell.length_a   1.000
_cell.length_b   1.000
_cell.length_c   1.000
_cell.angle_alpha   90.00
_cell.angle_beta   90.00
_cell.angle_gamma   90.00
#
_symmetry.space_group_name_H-M   'P 1'
#
loop_
_entity.id
_entity.type
_entity.pdbx_description
1 polymer ?
#
loop_
_entity_poly.entity_id
_entity_poly.type
_entity_poly.pdbx_seq_one_letter_code
_entity_poly.pdbx_strand_id
1 'polypeptide(L)'
;MQTVVIVNVFSMFPLLFTIYLAKRHLSGSRQYWYYIVASVITILLLFMEIIAGLMSSKAGNLALAVHYLSYALGYALTPLVPMVILFYLGCSAWSFAKKLWLFVPMVVNILISILSMQSGWYFTILTSNTYQRGPYFWFVTAFSAYYYGWILIRLLQINKTRVVPSKFLLGFVYTLPIVSTGIQLATRDEIYVFSTVGVSLLLYYLIVQEARFDYDMQTQVRNREAFEQELLSRQYHERDSAIFMFDVNNLKSTNDVWGHQEGDSLLFCVAQILSKLFEPEGKVFRIGGDEFAVILPLSKKPDPDLFQQKFLASVALANESR
;
A
#
# COMPACT_ATOMS: atom_id res chain seq x y z
N MET A 1 -3.27 -14.83 28.47
CA MET A 1 -4.58 -14.17 28.28
C MET A 1 -4.52 -12.63 28.43
N GLN A 2 -4.11 -12.06 29.57
CA GLN A 2 -4.01 -10.58 29.73
C GLN A 2 -3.10 -9.94 28.66
N THR A 3 -1.96 -10.55 28.37
CA THR A 3 -1.01 -10.05 27.34
C THR A 3 -1.63 -9.97 25.95
N VAL A 4 -2.41 -10.98 25.52
CA VAL A 4 -3.10 -10.99 24.21
C VAL A 4 -4.08 -9.82 24.13
N VAL A 5 -4.91 -9.61 25.14
CA VAL A 5 -5.88 -8.51 25.19
C VAL A 5 -5.16 -7.17 25.11
N ILE A 6 -4.12 -6.97 25.91
CA ILE A 6 -3.35 -5.71 25.95
C ILE A 6 -2.73 -5.43 24.59
N VAL A 7 -1.99 -6.38 24.02
CA VAL A 7 -1.31 -6.20 22.72
C VAL A 7 -2.31 -5.89 21.60
N ASN A 8 -3.42 -6.62 21.53
CA ASN A 8 -4.43 -6.42 20.50
C ASN A 8 -5.14 -5.08 20.64
N VAL A 9 -5.49 -4.65 21.86
CA VAL A 9 -6.07 -3.32 22.12
C VAL A 9 -5.08 -2.24 21.68
N PHE A 10 -3.81 -2.31 22.08
CA PHE A 10 -2.80 -1.35 21.65
C PHE A 10 -2.60 -1.32 20.13
N SER A 11 -2.73 -2.47 19.45
CA SER A 11 -2.61 -2.55 17.99
C SER A 11 -3.81 -1.93 17.24
N MET A 12 -4.98 -1.82 17.88
CA MET A 12 -6.16 -1.18 17.30
C MET A 12 -6.02 0.33 17.23
N PHE A 13 -5.40 0.98 18.24
CA PHE A 13 -5.30 2.45 18.29
C PHE A 13 -4.61 3.06 17.06
N PRO A 14 -3.41 2.59 16.62
CA PRO A 14 -2.79 3.11 15.41
C PRO A 14 -3.66 2.94 14.17
N LEU A 15 -4.37 1.81 14.05
CA LEU A 15 -5.26 1.57 12.91
C LEU A 15 -6.46 2.53 12.91
N LEU A 16 -7.11 2.75 14.04
CA LEU A 16 -8.20 3.73 14.18
C LEU A 16 -7.70 5.14 13.84
N PHE A 17 -6.52 5.50 14.34
CA PHE A 17 -5.91 6.80 14.06
C PHE A 17 -5.57 6.97 12.57
N THR A 18 -4.98 5.97 11.93
CA THR A 18 -4.67 6.05 10.49
C THR A 18 -5.92 6.00 9.61
N ILE A 19 -7.00 5.33 10.02
CA ILE A 19 -8.31 5.41 9.36
C ILE A 19 -8.83 6.86 9.39
N TYR A 20 -8.77 7.53 10.57
CA TYR A 20 -9.16 8.93 10.71
C TYR A 20 -8.33 9.86 9.81
N LEU A 21 -7.00 9.70 9.82
CA LEU A 21 -6.10 10.48 8.96
C LEU A 21 -6.34 10.21 7.47
N ALA A 22 -6.54 8.95 7.10
CA ALA A 22 -6.80 8.56 5.72
C ALA A 22 -8.12 9.18 5.20
N LYS A 23 -9.15 9.28 6.03
CA LYS A 23 -10.40 9.98 5.69
C LYS A 23 -10.14 11.46 5.36
N ARG A 24 -9.24 12.10 6.09
CA ARG A 24 -8.92 13.53 5.91
C ARG A 24 -8.07 13.81 4.65
N HIS A 25 -7.09 12.94 4.35
CA HIS A 25 -6.07 13.19 3.34
C HIS A 25 -6.27 12.41 2.03
N LEU A 26 -7.05 11.33 2.02
CA LEU A 26 -7.19 10.40 0.91
C LEU A 26 -8.61 10.30 0.36
N SER A 27 -9.57 11.05 0.93
CA SER A 27 -10.98 10.97 0.56
C SER A 27 -11.16 11.21 -0.96
N GLY A 28 -11.91 10.30 -1.61
CA GLY A 28 -12.18 10.36 -3.06
C GLY A 28 -11.36 9.40 -3.92
N SER A 29 -10.27 8.81 -3.45
CA SER A 29 -9.52 7.81 -4.22
C SER A 29 -9.99 6.38 -3.95
N ARG A 30 -9.97 5.50 -4.99
CA ARG A 30 -10.24 4.05 -4.80
C ARG A 30 -9.27 3.41 -3.81
N GLN A 31 -8.04 3.88 -3.77
CA GLN A 31 -7.00 3.40 -2.88
C GLN A 31 -7.34 3.63 -1.42
N TYR A 32 -7.96 4.76 -1.09
CA TYR A 32 -8.48 5.06 0.25
C TYR A 32 -9.40 3.94 0.75
N TRP A 33 -10.39 3.54 -0.06
CA TRP A 33 -11.35 2.52 0.33
C TRP A 33 -10.71 1.16 0.60
N TYR A 34 -9.76 0.73 -0.22
CA TYR A 34 -9.05 -0.55 0.03
C TYR A 34 -8.24 -0.51 1.32
N TYR A 35 -7.57 0.62 1.62
CA TYR A 35 -6.87 0.79 2.89
C TYR A 35 -7.80 0.71 4.09
N ILE A 36 -8.94 1.42 4.04
CA ILE A 36 -9.97 1.40 5.11
C ILE A 36 -10.50 -0.02 5.29
N VAL A 37 -10.86 -0.70 4.22
CA VAL A 37 -11.40 -2.07 4.28
C VAL A 37 -10.37 -3.02 4.91
N ALA A 38 -9.10 -2.97 4.50
CA ALA A 38 -8.04 -3.79 5.10
C ALA A 38 -7.87 -3.50 6.59
N SER A 39 -7.88 -2.22 6.98
CA SER A 39 -7.74 -1.80 8.38
C SER A 39 -8.93 -2.23 9.24
N VAL A 40 -10.16 -2.09 8.72
CA VAL A 40 -11.38 -2.52 9.43
C VAL A 40 -11.40 -4.04 9.62
N ILE A 41 -11.03 -4.81 8.58
CA ILE A 41 -10.93 -6.27 8.69
C ILE A 41 -9.88 -6.65 9.73
N THR A 42 -8.72 -5.98 9.76
CA THR A 42 -7.67 -6.24 10.76
C THR A 42 -8.16 -5.93 12.18
N ILE A 43 -8.90 -4.83 12.38
CA ILE A 43 -9.52 -4.52 13.67
C ILE A 43 -10.52 -5.61 14.08
N LEU A 44 -11.34 -6.11 13.14
CA LEU A 44 -12.26 -7.22 13.41
C LEU A 44 -11.51 -8.50 13.81
N LEU A 45 -10.40 -8.81 13.15
CA LEU A 45 -9.56 -9.97 13.50
C LEU A 45 -8.97 -9.84 14.90
N LEU A 46 -8.41 -8.67 15.25
CA LEU A 46 -7.92 -8.36 16.60
C LEU A 46 -9.02 -8.48 17.65
N PHE A 47 -10.22 -8.02 17.33
CA PHE A 47 -11.39 -8.12 18.20
C PHE A 47 -11.84 -9.57 18.39
N MET A 48 -11.87 -10.40 17.32
CA MET A 48 -12.17 -11.82 17.42
C MET A 48 -11.15 -12.55 18.30
N GLU A 49 -9.87 -12.21 18.19
CA GLU A 49 -8.81 -12.80 19.03
C GLU A 49 -8.97 -12.39 20.51
N ILE A 50 -9.34 -11.15 20.80
CA ILE A 50 -9.68 -10.70 22.15
C ILE A 50 -10.87 -11.49 22.71
N ILE A 51 -11.96 -11.63 21.95
CA ILE A 51 -13.14 -12.39 22.37
C ILE A 51 -12.78 -13.86 22.63
N ALA A 52 -12.04 -14.49 21.72
CA ALA A 52 -11.58 -15.86 21.91
C ALA A 52 -10.77 -16.03 23.21
N GLY A 53 -9.82 -15.12 23.46
CA GLY A 53 -9.04 -15.10 24.70
C GLY A 53 -9.92 -14.92 25.95
N LEU A 54 -10.89 -14.00 25.91
CA LEU A 54 -11.81 -13.76 27.04
C LEU A 54 -12.77 -14.93 27.30
N MET A 55 -13.11 -15.72 26.26
CA MET A 55 -13.99 -16.90 26.38
C MET A 55 -13.23 -18.15 26.80
N SER A 56 -11.91 -18.18 26.58
CA SER A 56 -11.07 -19.33 26.96
C SER A 56 -11.22 -19.66 28.44
N SER A 57 -11.40 -20.96 28.74
CA SER A 57 -11.58 -21.48 30.09
C SER A 57 -12.86 -21.05 30.83
N LYS A 58 -13.76 -20.27 30.20
CA LYS A 58 -15.07 -19.97 30.80
C LYS A 58 -16.03 -21.14 30.64
N ALA A 59 -16.83 -21.39 31.67
CA ALA A 59 -17.87 -22.40 31.64
C ALA A 59 -19.14 -21.88 30.96
N GLY A 60 -19.92 -22.78 30.37
CA GLY A 60 -21.25 -22.53 29.83
C GLY A 60 -21.33 -22.58 28.29
N ASN A 61 -22.50 -23.00 27.79
CA ASN A 61 -22.73 -23.23 26.36
C ASN A 61 -22.57 -21.93 25.53
N LEU A 62 -22.95 -20.79 26.06
CA LEU A 62 -22.79 -19.50 25.38
C LEU A 62 -21.32 -19.15 25.20
N ALA A 63 -20.49 -19.31 26.25
CA ALA A 63 -19.06 -19.07 26.16
C ALA A 63 -18.39 -19.98 25.13
N LEU A 64 -18.76 -21.24 25.10
CA LEU A 64 -18.29 -22.21 24.12
C LEU A 64 -18.69 -21.81 22.69
N ALA A 65 -19.95 -21.47 22.46
CA ALA A 65 -20.45 -21.07 21.14
C ALA A 65 -19.74 -19.80 20.63
N VAL A 66 -19.57 -18.78 21.50
CA VAL A 66 -18.85 -17.54 21.15
C VAL A 66 -17.39 -17.82 20.84
N HIS A 67 -16.74 -18.73 21.57
CA HIS A 67 -15.37 -19.12 21.35
C HIS A 67 -15.18 -19.81 19.98
N TYR A 68 -16.06 -20.77 19.62
CA TYR A 68 -16.10 -21.41 18.31
C TYR A 68 -16.28 -20.38 17.19
N LEU A 69 -17.27 -19.47 17.34
CA LEU A 69 -17.58 -18.46 16.34
C LEU A 69 -16.41 -17.50 16.12
N SER A 70 -15.72 -17.11 17.20
CA SER A 70 -14.56 -16.20 17.12
C SER A 70 -13.42 -16.79 16.30
N TYR A 71 -13.08 -18.08 16.51
CA TYR A 71 -12.05 -18.74 15.70
C TYR A 71 -12.51 -19.00 14.27
N ALA A 72 -13.76 -19.42 14.05
CA ALA A 72 -14.27 -19.67 12.72
C ALA A 72 -14.28 -18.39 11.87
N LEU A 73 -14.74 -17.25 12.41
CA LEU A 73 -14.69 -15.96 11.74
C LEU A 73 -13.25 -15.47 11.57
N GLY A 74 -12.40 -15.61 12.60
CA GLY A 74 -11.00 -15.23 12.55
C GLY A 74 -10.28 -15.92 11.38
N TYR A 75 -10.35 -17.24 11.28
CA TYR A 75 -9.70 -17.99 10.21
C TYR A 75 -10.35 -17.75 8.83
N ALA A 76 -11.66 -17.58 8.77
CA ALA A 76 -12.34 -17.24 7.54
C ALA A 76 -11.88 -15.90 6.95
N LEU A 77 -11.68 -14.89 7.80
CA LEU A 77 -11.31 -13.52 7.38
C LEU A 77 -9.80 -13.32 7.19
N THR A 78 -8.94 -14.19 7.75
CA THR A 78 -7.48 -14.01 7.73
C THR A 78 -6.92 -13.76 6.31
N PRO A 79 -7.21 -14.54 5.26
CA PRO A 79 -6.68 -14.30 3.92
C PRO A 79 -7.29 -13.10 3.21
N LEU A 80 -8.36 -12.51 3.75
CA LEU A 80 -9.06 -11.38 3.12
C LEU A 80 -8.21 -10.11 3.15
N VAL A 81 -7.41 -9.89 4.22
CA VAL A 81 -6.55 -8.71 4.32
C VAL A 81 -5.53 -8.65 3.18
N PRO A 82 -4.65 -9.65 2.95
CA PRO A 82 -3.73 -9.62 1.83
C PRO A 82 -4.43 -9.62 0.46
N MET A 83 -5.63 -10.21 0.32
CA MET A 83 -6.43 -10.12 -0.89
C MET A 83 -6.87 -8.67 -1.18
N VAL A 84 -7.34 -7.93 -0.17
CA VAL A 84 -7.72 -6.51 -0.31
C VAL A 84 -6.51 -5.65 -0.68
N ILE A 85 -5.33 -5.94 -0.12
CA ILE A 85 -4.07 -5.28 -0.49
C ILE A 85 -3.74 -5.49 -1.97
N LEU A 86 -4.00 -6.67 -2.54
CA LEU A 86 -3.83 -6.91 -3.98
C LEU A 86 -4.72 -6.00 -4.84
N PHE A 87 -5.98 -5.77 -4.44
CA PHE A 87 -6.85 -4.81 -5.14
C PHE A 87 -6.32 -3.38 -5.04
N TYR A 88 -5.76 -3.02 -3.90
CA TYR A 88 -5.05 -1.75 -3.74
C TYR A 88 -3.86 -1.63 -4.71
N LEU A 89 -3.07 -2.68 -4.91
CA LEU A 89 -1.94 -2.75 -5.84
C LEU A 89 -2.35 -2.84 -7.32
N GLY A 90 -3.63 -2.59 -7.64
CA GLY A 90 -4.14 -2.48 -9.01
C GLY A 90 -4.70 -3.76 -9.61
N CYS A 91 -4.82 -4.86 -8.85
CA CYS A 91 -5.46 -6.08 -9.33
C CYS A 91 -6.98 -5.92 -9.54
N SER A 92 -7.57 -4.81 -9.08
CA SER A 92 -8.96 -4.43 -9.36
C SER A 92 -9.25 -4.28 -10.86
N ALA A 93 -8.25 -3.91 -11.66
CA ALA A 93 -8.35 -3.77 -13.12
C ALA A 93 -8.19 -5.11 -13.89
N TRP A 94 -7.94 -6.23 -13.22
CA TRP A 94 -7.80 -7.53 -13.85
C TRP A 94 -9.11 -8.00 -14.49
N SER A 95 -9.00 -8.83 -15.55
CA SER A 95 -10.16 -9.50 -16.15
C SER A 95 -10.88 -10.40 -15.14
N PHE A 96 -12.16 -10.69 -15.40
CA PHE A 96 -12.96 -11.56 -14.52
C PHE A 96 -12.29 -12.91 -14.25
N ALA A 97 -11.76 -13.56 -15.31
CA ALA A 97 -11.06 -14.84 -15.17
C ALA A 97 -9.86 -14.78 -14.23
N LYS A 98 -9.06 -13.70 -14.28
CA LYS A 98 -7.92 -13.51 -13.35
C LYS A 98 -8.39 -13.23 -11.94
N LYS A 99 -9.49 -12.51 -11.74
CA LYS A 99 -10.06 -12.28 -10.41
C LYS A 99 -10.57 -13.58 -9.78
N LEU A 100 -11.09 -14.50 -10.57
CA LEU A 100 -11.55 -15.81 -10.08
C LEU A 100 -10.45 -16.56 -9.34
N TRP A 101 -9.19 -16.50 -9.80
CA TRP A 101 -8.04 -17.06 -9.10
C TRP A 101 -7.81 -16.45 -7.70
N LEU A 102 -8.26 -15.22 -7.46
CA LEU A 102 -8.19 -14.62 -6.12
C LEU A 102 -9.39 -15.01 -5.26
N PHE A 103 -10.59 -15.15 -5.84
CA PHE A 103 -11.79 -15.42 -5.06
C PHE A 103 -11.96 -16.90 -4.71
N VAL A 104 -11.56 -17.83 -5.58
CA VAL A 104 -11.71 -19.28 -5.33
C VAL A 104 -10.99 -19.73 -4.05
N PRO A 105 -9.70 -19.43 -3.83
CA PRO A 105 -9.01 -19.81 -2.59
C PRO A 105 -9.68 -19.20 -1.35
N MET A 106 -10.19 -17.97 -1.45
CA MET A 106 -10.89 -17.31 -0.36
C MET A 106 -12.19 -18.03 0.01
N VAL A 107 -13.02 -18.38 -0.99
CA VAL A 107 -14.26 -19.12 -0.77
C VAL A 107 -13.99 -20.50 -0.16
N VAL A 108 -12.98 -21.20 -0.67
CA VAL A 108 -12.57 -22.51 -0.12
C VAL A 108 -12.12 -22.37 1.34
N ASN A 109 -11.33 -21.34 1.67
CA ASN A 109 -10.90 -21.09 3.05
C ASN A 109 -12.10 -20.82 3.98
N ILE A 110 -13.06 -20.00 3.54
CA ILE A 110 -14.29 -19.73 4.32
C ILE A 110 -15.05 -21.01 4.59
N LEU A 111 -15.27 -21.83 3.55
CA LEU A 111 -15.98 -23.10 3.68
C LEU A 111 -15.29 -24.06 4.66
N ILE A 112 -13.98 -24.22 4.54
CA ILE A 112 -13.20 -25.08 5.45
C ILE A 112 -13.27 -24.52 6.88
N SER A 113 -13.19 -23.21 7.06
CA SER A 113 -13.26 -22.59 8.39
C SER A 113 -14.61 -22.84 9.08
N ILE A 114 -15.72 -22.71 8.35
CA ILE A 114 -17.07 -23.01 8.86
C ILE A 114 -17.20 -24.50 9.18
N LEU A 115 -16.78 -25.37 8.27
CA LEU A 115 -16.82 -26.83 8.49
C LEU A 115 -15.95 -27.26 9.67
N SER A 116 -14.91 -26.50 9.98
CA SER A 116 -14.01 -26.81 11.12
C SER A 116 -14.68 -26.74 12.47
N MET A 117 -15.81 -26.02 12.57
CA MET A 117 -16.61 -26.01 13.82
C MET A 117 -17.13 -27.41 14.19
N GLN A 118 -17.34 -28.29 13.20
CA GLN A 118 -17.81 -29.66 13.41
C GLN A 118 -16.70 -30.69 13.20
N SER A 119 -15.87 -30.50 12.17
CA SER A 119 -14.84 -31.47 11.76
C SER A 119 -13.54 -31.37 12.55
N GLY A 120 -13.26 -30.23 13.20
CA GLY A 120 -11.99 -29.98 13.88
C GLY A 120 -10.80 -29.79 12.94
N TRP A 121 -11.01 -29.50 11.65
CA TRP A 121 -9.93 -29.42 10.66
C TRP A 121 -8.91 -28.32 10.95
N TYR A 122 -9.37 -27.09 11.17
CA TYR A 122 -8.51 -25.97 11.51
C TYR A 122 -8.27 -25.86 13.02
N PHE A 123 -9.30 -26.13 13.81
CA PHE A 123 -9.28 -26.00 15.25
C PHE A 123 -10.35 -26.85 15.92
N THR A 124 -10.11 -27.23 17.15
CA THR A 124 -11.08 -27.81 18.09
C THR A 124 -11.08 -27.03 19.38
N ILE A 125 -12.21 -26.99 20.05
CA ILE A 125 -12.29 -26.47 21.42
C ILE A 125 -12.66 -27.61 22.31
N LEU A 126 -11.77 -27.89 23.27
CA LEU A 126 -11.93 -28.98 24.23
C LEU A 126 -13.10 -28.72 25.18
N THR A 127 -13.55 -29.74 25.91
CA THR A 127 -14.60 -29.64 26.94
C THR A 127 -14.28 -28.63 28.05
N SER A 128 -12.99 -28.39 28.29
CA SER A 128 -12.47 -27.33 29.18
C SER A 128 -12.56 -25.91 28.62
N ASN A 129 -13.17 -25.72 27.43
CA ASN A 129 -13.23 -24.50 26.68
C ASN A 129 -11.85 -23.92 26.34
N THR A 130 -10.86 -24.80 26.06
CA THR A 130 -9.51 -24.45 25.65
C THR A 130 -9.33 -24.75 24.16
N TYR A 131 -8.60 -23.88 23.47
CA TYR A 131 -8.29 -24.02 22.06
C TYR A 131 -7.23 -25.12 21.83
N GLN A 132 -7.41 -25.88 20.76
CA GLN A 132 -6.41 -26.81 20.22
C GLN A 132 -6.36 -26.69 18.71
N ARG A 133 -5.15 -26.61 18.13
CA ARG A 133 -4.96 -26.62 16.67
C ARG A 133 -5.44 -27.92 16.06
N GLY A 134 -6.18 -27.81 14.98
CA GLY A 134 -6.56 -28.95 14.17
C GLY A 134 -5.43 -29.41 13.23
N PRO A 135 -5.56 -30.62 12.66
CA PRO A 135 -4.52 -31.24 11.81
C PRO A 135 -4.26 -30.48 10.53
N TYR A 136 -5.22 -29.72 10.02
CA TYR A 136 -5.13 -28.98 8.77
C TYR A 136 -5.01 -27.46 8.97
N PHE A 137 -4.61 -26.99 10.14
CA PHE A 137 -4.40 -25.57 10.45
C PHE A 137 -3.47 -24.88 9.46
N TRP A 138 -2.47 -25.58 8.91
CA TRP A 138 -1.53 -25.03 7.96
C TRP A 138 -2.16 -24.54 6.64
N PHE A 139 -3.38 -24.97 6.28
CA PHE A 139 -4.09 -24.44 5.11
C PHE A 139 -4.43 -22.97 5.25
N VAL A 140 -4.78 -22.48 6.44
CA VAL A 140 -5.01 -21.02 6.67
C VAL A 140 -3.78 -20.22 6.30
N THR A 141 -2.62 -20.72 6.71
CA THR A 141 -1.31 -20.12 6.38
C THR A 141 -1.02 -20.22 4.89
N ALA A 142 -1.30 -21.38 4.27
CA ALA A 142 -1.08 -21.59 2.84
C ALA A 142 -1.94 -20.64 1.97
N PHE A 143 -3.22 -20.43 2.32
CA PHE A 143 -4.06 -19.46 1.64
C PHE A 143 -3.56 -18.03 1.81
N SER A 144 -3.10 -17.64 2.99
CA SER A 144 -2.50 -16.33 3.21
C SER A 144 -1.20 -16.18 2.42
N ALA A 145 -0.32 -17.18 2.43
CA ALA A 145 0.93 -17.19 1.68
C ALA A 145 0.71 -17.08 0.17
N TYR A 146 -0.36 -17.69 -0.36
CA TYR A 146 -0.76 -17.54 -1.76
C TYR A 146 -0.97 -16.06 -2.14
N TYR A 147 -1.70 -15.29 -1.31
CA TYR A 147 -1.93 -13.86 -1.58
C TYR A 147 -0.67 -13.03 -1.38
N TYR A 148 0.17 -13.33 -0.38
CA TYR A 148 1.45 -12.66 -0.20
C TYR A 148 2.40 -12.93 -1.38
N GLY A 149 2.39 -14.13 -1.95
CA GLY A 149 3.12 -14.44 -3.18
C GLY A 149 2.69 -13.55 -4.35
N TRP A 150 1.39 -13.35 -4.55
CA TRP A 150 0.86 -12.43 -5.54
C TRP A 150 1.21 -10.96 -5.25
N ILE A 151 1.24 -10.54 -3.98
CA ILE A 151 1.69 -9.20 -3.59
C ILE A 151 3.15 -8.99 -4.05
N LEU A 152 4.05 -9.94 -3.75
CA LEU A 152 5.45 -9.86 -4.16
C LEU A 152 5.61 -9.81 -5.69
N ILE A 153 4.89 -10.65 -6.43
CA ILE A 153 4.89 -10.63 -7.91
C ILE A 153 4.42 -9.26 -8.42
N ARG A 154 3.35 -8.69 -7.84
CA ARG A 154 2.85 -7.36 -8.24
C ARG A 154 3.86 -6.26 -7.94
N LEU A 155 4.52 -6.28 -6.78
CA LEU A 155 5.56 -5.31 -6.44
C LEU A 155 6.73 -5.34 -7.44
N LEU A 156 7.11 -6.52 -7.93
CA LEU A 156 8.14 -6.66 -8.97
C LEU A 156 7.68 -6.08 -10.32
N GLN A 157 6.40 -6.25 -10.66
CA GLN A 157 5.80 -5.79 -11.92
C GLN A 157 5.48 -4.29 -11.96
N ILE A 158 5.30 -3.64 -10.81
CA ILE A 158 5.05 -2.19 -10.76
C ILE A 158 6.31 -1.48 -11.30
N ASN A 159 6.21 -0.93 -12.50
CA ASN A 159 7.22 -0.01 -13.02
C ASN A 159 7.30 1.21 -12.10
N LYS A 160 8.45 1.90 -12.08
CA LYS A 160 8.63 3.16 -11.35
C LYS A 160 7.61 4.19 -11.86
N THR A 161 6.37 4.06 -11.44
CA THR A 161 5.38 5.12 -11.60
C THR A 161 5.66 6.19 -10.54
N ARG A 162 5.41 7.43 -10.89
CA ARG A 162 5.92 8.64 -10.24
C ARG A 162 5.61 8.80 -8.75
N VAL A 163 4.62 8.11 -8.22
CA VAL A 163 4.09 8.29 -6.84
C VAL A 163 4.09 6.97 -6.04
N VAL A 164 4.87 5.98 -6.44
CA VAL A 164 4.93 4.72 -5.70
C VAL A 164 6.14 4.74 -4.75
N PRO A 165 5.91 4.48 -3.45
CA PRO A 165 6.98 4.33 -2.48
C PRO A 165 8.04 3.32 -2.93
N SER A 166 9.23 3.40 -2.39
CA SER A 166 10.29 2.43 -2.67
C SER A 166 9.77 1.01 -2.58
N LYS A 167 9.93 0.22 -3.66
CA LYS A 167 9.54 -1.20 -3.71
C LYS A 167 10.17 -2.01 -2.58
N PHE A 168 11.39 -1.61 -2.16
CA PHE A 168 12.10 -2.23 -1.06
C PHE A 168 11.38 -2.00 0.27
N LEU A 169 10.95 -0.76 0.56
CA LEU A 169 10.20 -0.45 1.78
C LEU A 169 8.86 -1.16 1.82
N LEU A 170 8.12 -1.19 0.70
CA LEU A 170 6.86 -1.94 0.62
C LEU A 170 7.10 -3.45 0.80
N GLY A 171 8.13 -4.00 0.16
CA GLY A 171 8.52 -5.40 0.35
C GLY A 171 8.83 -5.71 1.80
N PHE A 172 9.61 -4.87 2.48
CA PHE A 172 9.93 -5.02 3.90
C PHE A 172 8.67 -5.04 4.78
N VAL A 173 7.75 -4.10 4.58
CA VAL A 173 6.49 -4.03 5.35
C VAL A 173 5.67 -5.31 5.20
N TYR A 174 5.58 -5.87 3.99
CA TYR A 174 4.82 -7.12 3.76
C TYR A 174 5.54 -8.39 4.23
N THR A 175 6.85 -8.33 4.54
CA THR A 175 7.55 -9.49 5.15
C THR A 175 7.19 -9.67 6.62
N LEU A 176 6.79 -8.63 7.35
CA LEU A 176 6.48 -8.70 8.78
C LEU A 176 5.41 -9.75 9.12
N PRO A 177 4.21 -9.77 8.48
CA PRO A 177 3.22 -10.81 8.75
C PRO A 177 3.69 -12.21 8.32
N ILE A 178 4.51 -12.32 7.28
CA ILE A 178 5.05 -13.60 6.80
C ILE A 178 6.00 -14.18 7.85
N VAL A 179 6.93 -13.37 8.35
CA VAL A 179 7.88 -13.77 9.39
C VAL A 179 7.14 -14.17 10.68
N SER A 180 6.19 -13.34 11.13
CA SER A 180 5.37 -13.64 12.31
C SER A 180 4.62 -14.97 12.16
N THR A 181 4.02 -15.22 11.00
CA THR A 181 3.32 -16.47 10.70
C THR A 181 4.29 -17.66 10.68
N GLY A 182 5.49 -17.50 10.11
CA GLY A 182 6.53 -18.53 10.12
C GLY A 182 6.97 -18.92 11.54
N ILE A 183 7.18 -17.91 12.40
CA ILE A 183 7.50 -18.15 13.81
C ILE A 183 6.35 -18.87 14.52
N GLN A 184 5.10 -18.44 14.29
CA GLN A 184 3.91 -19.11 14.86
C GLN A 184 3.80 -20.58 14.46
N LEU A 185 4.15 -20.94 13.23
CA LEU A 185 4.15 -22.33 12.78
C LEU A 185 5.26 -23.14 13.45
N ALA A 186 6.44 -22.53 13.62
CA ALA A 186 7.62 -23.21 14.19
C ALA A 186 7.51 -23.43 15.70
N THR A 187 7.07 -22.42 16.46
CA THR A 187 7.03 -22.47 17.93
C THR A 187 5.76 -23.11 18.46
N ARG A 188 4.69 -23.19 17.67
CA ARG A 188 3.33 -23.54 18.08
C ARG A 188 2.73 -22.63 19.16
N ASP A 189 3.41 -21.56 19.53
CA ASP A 189 2.94 -20.57 20.49
C ASP A 189 1.92 -19.62 19.87
N GLU A 190 1.12 -18.98 20.73
CA GLU A 190 0.25 -17.88 20.31
C GLU A 190 1.12 -16.66 19.99
N ILE A 191 1.38 -16.43 18.70
CA ILE A 191 2.06 -15.23 18.23
C ILE A 191 1.02 -14.26 17.68
N TYR A 192 1.21 -13.00 17.98
CA TYR A 192 0.31 -11.89 17.63
C TYR A 192 0.39 -11.54 16.14
N VAL A 193 0.00 -12.47 15.25
CA VAL A 193 0.08 -12.29 13.80
C VAL A 193 -0.76 -11.10 13.35
N PHE A 194 -1.98 -10.95 13.88
CA PHE A 194 -2.85 -9.83 13.48
C PHE A 194 -2.33 -8.49 13.97
N SER A 195 -1.63 -8.43 15.10
CA SER A 195 -0.93 -7.23 15.55
C SER A 195 0.20 -6.84 14.61
N THR A 196 0.97 -7.80 14.06
CA THR A 196 1.99 -7.50 13.04
C THR A 196 1.38 -7.04 11.72
N VAL A 197 0.21 -7.55 11.33
CA VAL A 197 -0.56 -7.02 10.19
C VAL A 197 -0.97 -5.58 10.45
N GLY A 198 -1.43 -5.26 11.65
CA GLY A 198 -1.78 -3.89 12.06
C GLY A 198 -0.59 -2.94 11.97
N VAL A 199 0.58 -3.34 12.48
CA VAL A 199 1.83 -2.57 12.36
C VAL A 199 2.23 -2.40 10.88
N SER A 200 2.10 -3.44 10.06
CA SER A 200 2.38 -3.38 8.63
C SER A 200 1.48 -2.36 7.91
N LEU A 201 0.19 -2.32 8.22
CA LEU A 201 -0.74 -1.34 7.65
C LEU A 201 -0.42 0.10 8.11
N LEU A 202 -0.01 0.28 9.38
CA LEU A 202 0.46 1.58 9.88
C LEU A 202 1.71 2.04 9.12
N LEU A 203 2.75 1.21 9.05
CA LEU A 203 3.98 1.52 8.33
C LEU A 203 3.71 1.79 6.86
N TYR A 204 2.86 0.99 6.23
CA TYR A 204 2.40 1.21 4.86
C TYR A 204 1.78 2.61 4.70
N TYR A 205 0.86 3.00 5.59
CA TYR A 205 0.24 4.33 5.56
C TYR A 205 1.30 5.44 5.65
N LEU A 206 2.23 5.34 6.60
CA LEU A 206 3.30 6.34 6.78
C LEU A 206 4.18 6.47 5.55
N ILE A 207 4.61 5.35 4.94
CA ILE A 207 5.43 5.32 3.73
C ILE A 207 4.69 5.95 2.54
N VAL A 208 3.39 5.69 2.41
CA VAL A 208 2.58 6.30 1.33
C VAL A 208 2.40 7.80 1.55
N GLN A 209 2.24 8.25 2.79
CA GLN A 209 2.16 9.67 3.10
C GLN A 209 3.49 10.37 2.81
N GLU A 210 4.61 9.81 3.26
CA GLU A 210 5.95 10.33 2.96
C GLU A 210 6.17 10.48 1.44
N ALA A 211 5.85 9.43 0.67
CA ALA A 211 5.99 9.48 -0.79
C ALA A 211 5.12 10.56 -1.45
N ARG A 212 3.99 10.93 -0.85
CA ARG A 212 3.11 12.00 -1.37
C ARG A 212 3.65 13.40 -1.09
N PHE A 213 4.39 13.59 0.00
CA PHE A 213 5.03 14.87 0.29
C PHE A 213 6.06 15.29 -0.74
N ASP A 214 6.61 14.34 -1.49
CA ASP A 214 7.62 14.58 -2.51
C ASP A 214 7.06 15.04 -3.87
N TYR A 215 5.74 15.01 -4.07
CA TYR A 215 5.14 15.26 -5.38
C TYR A 215 4.16 16.43 -5.38
N ASP A 216 4.18 17.21 -6.47
CA ASP A 216 3.17 18.21 -6.77
C ASP A 216 1.87 17.53 -7.20
N MET A 217 0.76 17.84 -6.52
CA MET A 217 -0.53 17.18 -6.73
C MET A 217 -1.16 17.49 -8.09
N GLN A 218 -0.85 18.65 -8.66
CA GLN A 218 -1.41 19.11 -9.92
C GLN A 218 -0.69 18.47 -11.11
N THR A 219 0.63 18.48 -11.10
CA THR A 219 1.46 18.07 -12.25
C THR A 219 2.01 16.65 -12.13
N GLN A 220 1.94 16.05 -10.94
CA GLN A 220 2.42 14.69 -10.63
C GLN A 220 3.94 14.51 -10.83
N VAL A 221 4.71 15.58 -10.98
CA VAL A 221 6.18 15.58 -10.87
C VAL A 221 6.58 15.89 -9.43
N ARG A 222 7.87 15.77 -9.12
CA ARG A 222 8.36 16.08 -7.77
C ARG A 222 8.16 17.57 -7.48
N ASN A 223 7.93 17.89 -6.20
CA ASN A 223 7.72 19.27 -5.75
C ASN A 223 9.05 19.96 -5.38
N ARG A 224 8.95 21.18 -4.89
CA ARG A 224 10.07 22.02 -4.49
C ARG A 224 10.86 21.41 -3.32
N GLU A 225 10.18 20.87 -2.31
CA GLU A 225 10.83 20.24 -1.16
C GLU A 225 11.71 19.05 -1.60
N ALA A 226 11.19 18.22 -2.50
CA ALA A 226 11.95 17.11 -3.07
C ALA A 226 13.14 17.58 -3.92
N PHE A 227 13.04 18.73 -4.60
CA PHE A 227 14.15 19.36 -5.32
C PHE A 227 15.27 19.78 -4.36
N GLU A 228 14.93 20.50 -3.30
CA GLU A 228 15.87 20.96 -2.28
C GLU A 228 16.58 19.77 -1.58
N GLN A 229 15.82 18.73 -1.24
CA GLN A 229 16.39 17.50 -0.65
C GLN A 229 17.34 16.77 -1.62
N GLU A 230 17.00 16.71 -2.91
CA GLU A 230 17.86 16.08 -3.92
C GLU A 230 19.17 16.85 -4.08
N LEU A 231 19.13 18.19 -4.07
CA LEU A 231 20.34 19.02 -4.11
C LEU A 231 21.25 18.79 -2.91
N LEU A 232 20.67 18.79 -1.69
CA LEU A 232 21.43 18.53 -0.47
C LEU A 232 22.05 17.12 -0.48
N SER A 233 21.28 16.12 -0.93
CA SER A 233 21.80 14.75 -1.05
C SER A 233 22.95 14.64 -2.04
N ARG A 234 22.89 15.36 -3.16
CA ARG A 234 23.97 15.36 -4.16
C ARG A 234 25.21 16.06 -3.67
N GLN A 235 25.04 17.19 -3.00
CA GLN A 235 26.13 17.92 -2.35
C GLN A 235 26.83 17.04 -1.31
N TYR A 236 26.07 16.38 -0.44
CA TYR A 236 26.61 15.49 0.59
C TYR A 236 27.41 14.31 0.02
N HIS A 237 27.00 13.76 -1.12
CA HIS A 237 27.65 12.63 -1.76
C HIS A 237 28.63 13.05 -2.87
N GLU A 238 28.96 14.34 -3.00
CA GLU A 238 29.87 14.89 -4.02
C GLU A 238 29.51 14.44 -5.45
N ARG A 239 28.19 14.44 -5.77
CA ARG A 239 27.70 13.98 -7.07
C ARG A 239 27.45 15.16 -8.01
N ASP A 240 28.32 15.33 -8.98
CA ASP A 240 28.14 16.33 -10.03
C ASP A 240 26.87 16.14 -10.83
N SER A 241 26.19 17.26 -11.09
CA SER A 241 24.88 17.26 -11.76
C SER A 241 24.70 18.48 -12.63
N ALA A 242 24.02 18.30 -13.77
CA ALA A 242 23.49 19.38 -14.56
C ALA A 242 22.08 19.71 -14.07
N ILE A 243 21.75 20.98 -13.98
CA ILE A 243 20.42 21.48 -13.62
C ILE A 243 19.89 22.28 -14.80
N PHE A 244 18.70 21.90 -15.30
CA PHE A 244 17.97 22.63 -16.33
C PHE A 244 16.77 23.29 -15.68
N MET A 245 16.57 24.56 -15.96
CA MET A 245 15.41 25.34 -15.51
C MET A 245 14.48 25.60 -16.68
N PHE A 246 13.19 25.47 -16.46
CA PHE A 246 12.13 25.69 -17.43
C PHE A 246 11.07 26.60 -16.83
N ASP A 247 10.58 27.53 -17.62
CA ASP A 247 9.49 28.43 -17.26
C ASP A 247 8.37 28.32 -18.31
N VAL A 248 7.11 28.30 -17.86
CA VAL A 248 5.94 28.18 -18.74
C VAL A 248 5.44 29.57 -19.08
N ASN A 249 5.83 30.05 -20.28
CA ASN A 249 5.44 31.35 -20.76
C ASN A 249 3.91 31.50 -20.85
N ASN A 250 3.44 32.72 -20.54
CA ASN A 250 2.04 33.14 -20.71
C ASN A 250 0.99 32.34 -19.91
N LEU A 251 1.37 31.63 -18.84
CA LEU A 251 0.43 30.91 -17.99
C LEU A 251 -0.67 31.82 -17.46
N LYS A 252 -0.32 33.04 -17.03
CA LYS A 252 -1.30 34.02 -16.55
C LYS A 252 -2.32 34.40 -17.62
N SER A 253 -1.91 34.69 -18.86
CA SER A 253 -2.83 34.99 -19.93
C SER A 253 -3.71 33.81 -20.32
N THR A 254 -3.19 32.58 -20.24
CA THR A 254 -3.98 31.37 -20.43
C THR A 254 -5.07 31.27 -19.36
N ASN A 255 -4.72 31.50 -18.08
CA ASN A 255 -5.68 31.50 -16.96
C ASN A 255 -6.76 32.60 -17.14
N ASP A 256 -6.36 33.80 -17.55
CA ASP A 256 -7.26 34.94 -17.68
C ASP A 256 -8.25 34.78 -18.85
N VAL A 257 -7.83 34.14 -19.96
CA VAL A 257 -8.64 33.92 -21.15
C VAL A 257 -9.47 32.64 -21.12
N TRP A 258 -8.86 31.51 -20.65
CA TRP A 258 -9.43 30.18 -20.76
C TRP A 258 -9.79 29.56 -19.39
N GLY A 259 -9.50 30.28 -18.31
CA GLY A 259 -9.75 29.82 -16.92
C GLY A 259 -8.65 28.98 -16.35
N HIS A 260 -8.64 28.86 -15.02
CA HIS A 260 -7.60 28.11 -14.26
C HIS A 260 -7.49 26.64 -14.62
N GLN A 261 -8.61 25.99 -15.03
CA GLN A 261 -8.58 24.58 -15.43
C GLN A 261 -7.72 24.34 -16.68
N GLU A 262 -7.72 25.30 -17.63
CA GLU A 262 -6.89 25.17 -18.84
C GLU A 262 -5.41 25.43 -18.51
N GLY A 263 -5.12 26.41 -17.63
CA GLY A 263 -3.75 26.59 -17.11
C GLY A 263 -3.23 25.36 -16.36
N ASP A 264 -4.08 24.71 -15.56
CA ASP A 264 -3.75 23.46 -14.87
C ASP A 264 -3.44 22.34 -15.87
N SER A 265 -4.23 22.25 -16.94
CA SER A 265 -4.01 21.29 -18.04
C SER A 265 -2.71 21.57 -18.80
N LEU A 266 -2.37 22.83 -19.01
CA LEU A 266 -1.09 23.25 -19.63
C LEU A 266 0.09 22.83 -18.76
N LEU A 267 0.07 23.13 -17.46
CA LEU A 267 1.11 22.74 -16.51
C LEU A 267 1.29 21.22 -16.45
N PHE A 268 0.19 20.47 -16.43
CA PHE A 268 0.23 19.02 -16.45
C PHE A 268 0.86 18.50 -17.75
N CYS A 269 0.50 19.06 -18.91
CA CYS A 269 1.06 18.68 -20.21
C CYS A 269 2.58 18.91 -20.25
N VAL A 270 3.05 20.10 -19.82
CA VAL A 270 4.49 20.40 -19.74
C VAL A 270 5.21 19.41 -18.83
N ALA A 271 4.67 19.13 -17.64
CA ALA A 271 5.22 18.13 -16.72
C ALA A 271 5.34 16.74 -17.36
N GLN A 272 4.33 16.32 -18.15
CA GLN A 272 4.37 15.04 -18.87
C GLN A 272 5.47 15.01 -19.94
N ILE A 273 5.63 16.09 -20.70
CA ILE A 273 6.69 16.21 -21.72
C ILE A 273 8.06 16.13 -21.06
N LEU A 274 8.30 16.94 -20.02
CA LEU A 274 9.57 16.94 -19.28
C LEU A 274 9.88 15.57 -18.71
N SER A 275 8.91 14.92 -18.10
CA SER A 275 9.10 13.58 -17.52
C SER A 275 9.41 12.53 -18.58
N LYS A 276 8.72 12.54 -19.71
CA LYS A 276 8.98 11.58 -20.79
C LYS A 276 10.39 11.73 -21.35
N LEU A 277 10.92 12.95 -21.40
CA LEU A 277 12.23 13.25 -21.95
C LEU A 277 13.36 12.96 -20.96
N PHE A 278 13.17 13.27 -19.68
CA PHE A 278 14.26 13.35 -18.72
C PHE A 278 14.25 12.25 -17.64
N GLU A 279 13.09 11.72 -17.23
CA GLU A 279 13.04 10.70 -16.13
C GLU A 279 13.80 9.39 -16.40
N PRO A 280 14.04 8.95 -17.62
CA PRO A 280 14.92 7.80 -17.85
C PRO A 280 16.36 8.00 -17.30
N GLU A 281 16.81 9.26 -17.25
CA GLU A 281 18.19 9.61 -16.89
C GLU A 281 18.30 10.56 -15.70
N GLY A 282 17.25 11.32 -15.39
CA GLY A 282 17.21 12.35 -14.35
C GLY A 282 15.92 12.39 -13.56
N LYS A 283 15.70 13.49 -12.85
CA LYS A 283 14.51 13.75 -12.06
C LYS A 283 13.91 15.10 -12.44
N VAL A 284 12.58 15.16 -12.56
CA VAL A 284 11.81 16.36 -12.90
C VAL A 284 11.10 16.87 -11.65
N PHE A 285 11.12 18.21 -11.47
CA PHE A 285 10.55 18.90 -10.32
C PHE A 285 9.74 20.10 -10.77
N ARG A 286 8.68 20.44 -10.03
CA ARG A 286 8.00 21.73 -10.08
C ARG A 286 8.42 22.53 -8.85
N ILE A 287 9.07 23.66 -9.06
CA ILE A 287 9.66 24.47 -7.99
C ILE A 287 8.92 25.77 -7.71
N GLY A 288 8.06 26.19 -8.65
CA GLY A 288 7.22 27.38 -8.58
C GLY A 288 5.88 27.18 -9.27
N GLY A 289 5.12 28.26 -9.42
CA GLY A 289 3.81 28.24 -10.11
C GLY A 289 3.91 27.72 -11.55
N ASP A 290 4.82 28.30 -12.32
CA ASP A 290 5.13 28.04 -13.73
C ASP A 290 6.56 27.49 -13.95
N GLU A 291 7.33 27.33 -12.88
CA GLU A 291 8.74 26.94 -12.91
C GLU A 291 8.93 25.46 -12.69
N PHE A 292 9.73 24.84 -13.57
CA PHE A 292 10.17 23.45 -13.46
C PHE A 292 11.69 23.37 -13.44
N ALA A 293 12.22 22.36 -12.75
CA ALA A 293 13.64 22.03 -12.74
C ALA A 293 13.83 20.56 -13.13
N VAL A 294 14.96 20.28 -13.78
CA VAL A 294 15.41 18.93 -14.09
C VAL A 294 16.84 18.75 -13.58
N ILE A 295 17.09 17.70 -12.81
CA ILE A 295 18.42 17.33 -12.34
C ILE A 295 18.86 16.06 -13.06
N LEU A 296 19.99 16.16 -13.78
CA LEU A 296 20.63 15.04 -14.48
C LEU A 296 22.03 14.77 -13.90
N PRO A 297 22.44 13.51 -13.67
CA PRO A 297 23.81 13.18 -13.31
C PRO A 297 24.78 13.55 -14.46
N LEU A 298 25.89 14.22 -14.18
CA LEU A 298 26.91 14.54 -15.19
C LEU A 298 27.57 13.28 -15.79
N SER A 299 27.53 12.15 -15.08
CA SER A 299 27.97 10.85 -15.62
C SER A 299 27.22 10.43 -16.88
N LYS A 300 26.01 10.98 -17.12
CA LYS A 300 25.20 10.75 -18.34
C LYS A 300 25.59 11.66 -19.50
N LYS A 301 26.58 12.56 -19.29
CA LYS A 301 27.05 13.54 -20.30
C LYS A 301 25.87 14.26 -20.99
N PRO A 302 25.04 14.97 -20.23
CA PRO A 302 23.86 15.64 -20.79
C PRO A 302 24.29 16.67 -21.82
N ASP A 303 23.68 16.61 -23.00
CA ASP A 303 23.85 17.58 -24.07
C ASP A 303 22.67 18.59 -24.03
N PRO A 304 22.90 19.85 -23.60
CA PRO A 304 21.83 20.83 -23.47
C PRO A 304 21.14 21.13 -24.77
N ASP A 305 21.87 21.24 -25.89
CA ASP A 305 21.30 21.59 -27.19
C ASP A 305 20.40 20.49 -27.71
N LEU A 306 20.81 19.25 -27.57
CA LEU A 306 19.99 18.07 -27.94
C LEU A 306 18.70 17.98 -27.10
N PHE A 307 18.78 18.25 -25.80
CA PHE A 307 17.60 18.24 -24.94
C PHE A 307 16.66 19.39 -25.25
N GLN A 308 17.19 20.58 -25.52
CA GLN A 308 16.37 21.72 -25.96
C GLN A 308 15.63 21.42 -27.26
N GLN A 309 16.31 20.87 -28.27
CA GLN A 309 15.68 20.48 -29.53
C GLN A 309 14.57 19.45 -29.34
N LYS A 310 14.83 18.39 -28.55
CA LYS A 310 13.83 17.35 -28.25
C LYS A 310 12.62 17.92 -27.50
N PHE A 311 12.85 18.83 -26.56
CA PHE A 311 11.78 19.50 -25.82
C PHE A 311 10.91 20.34 -26.74
N LEU A 312 11.50 21.22 -27.58
CA LEU A 312 10.78 22.04 -28.53
C LEU A 312 9.98 21.21 -29.55
N ALA A 313 10.57 20.12 -30.06
CA ALA A 313 9.86 19.18 -30.94
C ALA A 313 8.66 18.51 -30.24
N SER A 314 8.80 18.13 -28.98
CA SER A 314 7.71 17.52 -28.21
C SER A 314 6.59 18.52 -27.90
N VAL A 315 6.92 19.78 -27.65
CA VAL A 315 5.94 20.86 -27.47
C VAL A 315 5.20 21.12 -28.77
N ALA A 316 5.90 21.18 -29.92
CA ALA A 316 5.28 21.38 -31.25
C ALA A 316 4.26 20.26 -31.54
N LEU A 317 4.63 18.98 -31.32
CA LEU A 317 3.73 17.84 -31.50
C LEU A 317 2.51 17.88 -30.56
N ALA A 318 2.69 18.34 -29.32
CA ALA A 318 1.58 18.50 -28.37
C ALA A 318 0.60 19.62 -28.80
N ASN A 319 1.09 20.66 -29.41
CA ASN A 319 0.26 21.78 -29.94
C ASN A 319 -0.53 21.37 -31.20
N GLU A 320 0.03 20.48 -32.05
CA GLU A 320 -0.68 19.96 -33.22
C GLU A 320 -1.82 18.98 -32.87
N SER A 321 -1.74 18.36 -31.70
CA SER A 321 -2.73 17.36 -31.21
C SER A 321 -3.91 17.98 -30.43
N ARG A 322 -3.87 19.28 -30.18
CA ARG A 322 -4.94 20.07 -29.56
C ARG A 322 -5.76 20.83 -30.60
#